data_4b6a0a77c492430ea1765b36e309eb76
#
_entry.id   4b6a0a77c492430ea1765b36e309eb76
#
_cell.length_a   1.000
_cell.length_b   1.000
_cell.length_c   1.000
_cell.angle_alpha   90.00
_cell.angle_beta   90.00
_cell.angle_gamma   90.00
#
_symmetry.space_group_name_H-M   'P 1'
#
loop_
_entity.id
_entity.type
_entity.pdbx_description
1 polymer ?
#
loop_
_entity_poly.entity_id
_entity_poly.type
_entity_poly.pdbx_seq_one_letter_code
_entity_poly.pdbx_strand_id
1 'polypeptide(L)'
;IVLPASMIWALFILVLNPLLPHLAKLYFSGKHKEFLKYIEMMTAGIVAFSVLYLVLMYVGGIRLFEIVYKVPLMEYRFEFMLAGAASCFLCIATVFSNLLIVIRRKRLLLISYIATALFALGSSIRFVIRAGLSGALWSYLITMILLMIILAFGFAMADRSRKEDREDGSEAGAE
;
A
#
# COMPACT_ATOMS: atom_id res chain seq x y z
N ILE A 1 -12.51 14.44 -6.89
CA ILE A 1 -11.62 14.24 -5.72
C ILE A 1 -10.80 12.94 -5.88
N VAL A 2 -11.35 11.87 -6.44
CA VAL A 2 -10.66 10.57 -6.58
C VAL A 2 -9.61 10.55 -7.72
N LEU A 3 -9.79 11.36 -8.77
CA LEU A 3 -8.90 11.37 -9.95
C LEU A 3 -7.43 11.63 -9.62
N PRO A 4 -7.05 12.65 -8.83
CA PRO A 4 -5.63 12.85 -8.48
C PRO A 4 -5.07 11.71 -7.63
N ALA A 5 -5.90 11.12 -6.79
CA ALA A 5 -5.52 9.97 -5.98
C ALA A 5 -5.22 8.72 -6.83
N SER A 6 -5.97 8.50 -7.92
CA SER A 6 -5.74 7.40 -8.85
C SER A 6 -4.50 7.61 -9.74
N MET A 7 -4.13 8.85 -10.03
CA MET A 7 -2.91 9.16 -10.82
C MET A 7 -1.64 8.71 -10.09
N ILE A 8 -1.54 8.92 -8.78
CA ILE A 8 -0.38 8.47 -8.01
C ILE A 8 -0.25 6.95 -8.04
N TRP A 9 -1.38 6.25 -7.90
CA TRP A 9 -1.40 4.79 -7.95
C TRP A 9 -1.01 4.25 -9.33
N ALA A 10 -1.48 4.88 -10.42
CA ALA A 10 -1.13 4.50 -11.79
C ALA A 10 0.37 4.69 -12.07
N LEU A 11 0.95 5.84 -11.68
CA LEU A 11 2.39 6.09 -11.79
C LEU A 11 3.20 5.08 -10.98
N PHE A 12 2.74 4.77 -9.78
CA PHE A 12 3.38 3.80 -8.91
C PHE A 12 3.41 2.39 -9.52
N ILE A 13 2.30 1.91 -10.09
CA ILE A 13 2.25 0.60 -10.76
C ILE A 13 3.21 0.54 -11.94
N LEU A 14 3.34 1.63 -12.71
CA LEU A 14 4.27 1.71 -13.83
C LEU A 14 5.72 1.46 -13.40
N VAL A 15 6.10 1.99 -12.24
CA VAL A 15 7.44 1.80 -11.66
C VAL A 15 7.58 0.43 -11.01
N LEU A 16 6.53 -0.08 -10.36
CA LEU A 16 6.56 -1.33 -9.63
C LEU A 16 6.63 -2.56 -10.54
N ASN A 17 5.89 -2.55 -11.66
CA ASN A 17 5.80 -3.70 -12.56
C ASN A 17 7.17 -4.23 -13.03
N PRO A 18 8.12 -3.41 -13.50
CA PRO A 18 9.45 -3.91 -13.92
C PRO A 18 10.31 -4.40 -12.75
N LEU A 19 10.02 -3.98 -11.51
CA LEU A 19 10.79 -4.37 -10.33
C LEU A 19 10.38 -5.75 -9.77
N LEU A 20 9.14 -6.18 -10.02
CA LEU A 20 8.61 -7.46 -9.53
C LEU A 20 9.41 -8.69 -10.00
N PRO A 21 9.79 -8.82 -11.29
CA PRO A 21 10.60 -9.96 -11.75
C PRO A 21 11.97 -10.01 -11.07
N HIS A 22 12.56 -8.85 -10.81
CA HIS A 22 13.85 -8.75 -10.11
C HIS A 22 13.75 -9.21 -8.66
N LEU A 23 12.70 -8.80 -7.95
CA LEU A 23 12.39 -9.26 -6.59
C LEU A 23 12.17 -10.78 -6.53
N ALA A 24 11.42 -11.31 -7.50
CA ALA A 24 11.19 -12.76 -7.59
C ALA A 24 12.52 -13.51 -7.78
N LYS A 25 13.40 -13.02 -8.65
CA LYS A 25 14.73 -13.63 -8.89
C LYS A 25 15.58 -13.62 -7.63
N LEU A 26 15.65 -12.52 -6.88
CA LEU A 26 16.39 -12.42 -5.63
C LEU A 26 15.83 -13.40 -4.57
N TYR A 27 14.51 -13.50 -4.47
CA TYR A 27 13.85 -14.41 -3.55
C TYR A 27 14.19 -15.88 -3.82
N PHE A 28 14.11 -16.33 -5.10
CA PHE A 28 14.40 -17.71 -5.50
C PHE A 28 15.89 -18.03 -5.51
N SER A 29 16.78 -17.04 -5.65
CA SER A 29 18.24 -17.22 -5.57
C SER A 29 18.76 -17.43 -4.15
N GLY A 30 17.91 -17.41 -3.12
CA GLY A 30 18.32 -17.62 -1.73
C GLY A 30 19.04 -16.44 -1.07
N LYS A 31 19.23 -15.33 -1.76
CA LYS A 31 19.91 -14.11 -1.27
C LYS A 31 18.99 -13.25 -0.38
N HIS A 32 18.61 -13.80 0.75
CA HIS A 32 17.59 -13.22 1.63
C HIS A 32 17.96 -11.81 2.15
N LYS A 33 19.24 -11.58 2.49
CA LYS A 33 19.71 -10.25 2.95
C LYS A 33 19.58 -9.19 1.86
N GLU A 34 19.93 -9.51 0.61
CA GLU A 34 19.79 -8.60 -0.53
C GLU A 34 18.29 -8.34 -0.84
N PHE A 35 17.46 -9.36 -0.74
CA PHE A 35 16.02 -9.26 -0.92
C PHE A 35 15.37 -8.30 0.09
N LEU A 36 15.66 -8.46 1.40
CA LEU A 36 15.14 -7.57 2.44
C LEU A 36 15.62 -6.13 2.27
N LYS A 37 16.92 -5.93 1.98
CA LYS A 37 17.48 -4.60 1.71
C LYS A 37 16.81 -3.93 0.52
N TYR A 38 16.47 -4.70 -0.51
CA TYR A 38 15.78 -4.18 -1.69
C TYR A 38 14.35 -3.77 -1.38
N ILE A 39 13.63 -4.54 -0.56
CA ILE A 39 12.29 -4.19 -0.06
C ILE A 39 12.32 -2.91 0.77
N GLU A 40 13.29 -2.80 1.69
CA GLU A 40 13.45 -1.60 2.51
C GLU A 40 13.72 -0.36 1.65
N MET A 41 14.62 -0.46 0.68
CA MET A 41 14.92 0.62 -0.26
C MET A 41 13.70 1.01 -1.10
N MET A 42 12.95 0.03 -1.61
CA MET A 42 11.70 0.28 -2.34
C MET A 42 10.65 0.98 -1.47
N THR A 43 10.43 0.47 -0.26
CA THR A 43 9.45 1.04 0.67
C THR A 43 9.84 2.48 1.05
N ALA A 44 11.13 2.73 1.34
CA ALA A 44 11.64 4.07 1.60
C ALA A 44 11.45 5.00 0.40
N GLY A 45 11.72 4.52 -0.81
CA GLY A 45 11.48 5.29 -2.04
C GLY A 45 10.01 5.67 -2.23
N ILE A 46 9.10 4.75 -1.94
CA ILE A 46 7.65 4.99 -2.02
C ILE A 46 7.21 6.02 -0.97
N VAL A 47 7.69 5.90 0.26
CA VAL A 47 7.39 6.87 1.32
C VAL A 47 7.91 8.25 0.93
N ALA A 48 9.15 8.36 0.44
CA ALA A 48 9.71 9.63 -0.02
C ALA A 48 8.90 10.24 -1.17
N PHE A 49 8.52 9.42 -2.16
CA PHE A 49 7.66 9.85 -3.28
C PHE A 49 6.27 10.29 -2.80
N SER A 50 5.69 9.57 -1.85
CA SER A 50 4.40 9.89 -1.26
C SER A 50 4.42 11.23 -0.51
N VAL A 51 5.47 11.49 0.27
CA VAL A 51 5.66 12.77 0.96
C VAL A 51 5.84 13.90 -0.07
N LEU A 52 6.66 13.71 -1.07
CA LEU A 52 6.86 14.69 -2.15
C LEU A 52 5.53 15.01 -2.86
N TYR A 53 4.75 13.98 -3.19
CA TYR A 53 3.42 14.15 -3.80
C TYR A 53 2.48 14.98 -2.92
N LEU A 54 2.38 14.68 -1.62
CA LEU A 54 1.54 15.41 -0.70
C LEU A 54 1.98 16.88 -0.57
N VAL A 55 3.29 17.15 -0.55
CA VAL A 55 3.84 18.52 -0.53
C VAL A 55 3.49 19.25 -1.82
N LEU A 56 3.68 18.64 -2.98
CA LEU A 56 3.34 19.23 -4.28
C LEU A 56 1.84 19.54 -4.39
N MET A 57 0.99 18.62 -3.91
CA MET A 57 -0.46 18.83 -3.84
C MET A 57 -0.83 19.99 -2.92
N TYR A 58 -0.16 20.11 -1.78
CA TYR A 58 -0.41 21.19 -0.83
C TYR A 58 -0.01 22.57 -1.38
N VAL A 59 1.14 22.67 -2.05
CA VAL A 59 1.72 23.95 -2.53
C VAL A 59 0.99 24.50 -3.74
N GLY A 60 0.67 23.66 -4.72
CA GLY A 60 0.11 24.15 -5.97
C GLY A 60 -0.79 23.18 -6.73
N GLY A 61 -0.78 21.89 -6.37
CA GLY A 61 -1.51 20.87 -7.10
C GLY A 61 -3.01 21.10 -7.13
N ILE A 62 -3.60 21.51 -6.01
CA ILE A 62 -5.04 21.83 -5.92
C ILE A 62 -5.42 22.98 -6.85
N ARG A 63 -4.61 24.04 -6.93
CA ARG A 63 -4.83 25.16 -7.84
C ARG A 63 -4.75 24.74 -9.31
N LEU A 64 -3.79 23.88 -9.64
CA LEU A 64 -3.65 23.35 -10.99
C LEU A 64 -4.91 22.57 -11.41
N PHE A 65 -5.41 21.70 -10.53
CA PHE A 65 -6.64 20.96 -10.77
C PHE A 65 -7.88 21.86 -10.85
N GLU A 66 -7.95 22.93 -10.06
CA GLU A 66 -9.02 23.93 -10.13
C GLU A 66 -9.06 24.61 -11.50
N ILE A 67 -7.89 24.98 -12.05
CA ILE A 67 -7.79 25.59 -13.38
C ILE A 67 -8.20 24.59 -14.48
N VAL A 68 -7.77 23.34 -14.38
CA VAL A 68 -8.04 22.30 -15.39
C VAL A 68 -9.52 21.89 -15.39
N TYR A 69 -10.09 21.69 -14.21
CA TYR A 69 -11.47 21.19 -14.09
C TYR A 69 -12.51 22.29 -13.94
N LYS A 70 -12.09 23.56 -13.78
CA LYS A 70 -12.98 24.74 -13.61
C LYS A 70 -14.01 24.57 -12.48
N VAL A 71 -13.61 23.89 -11.40
CA VAL A 71 -14.44 23.64 -10.21
C VAL A 71 -13.72 24.22 -9.00
N PRO A 72 -14.41 24.91 -8.06
CA PRO A 72 -13.81 25.47 -6.85
C PRO A 72 -13.38 24.36 -5.90
N LEU A 73 -12.14 23.84 -6.07
CA LEU A 73 -11.60 22.73 -5.32
C LEU A 73 -10.91 23.17 -4.02
N MET A 74 -10.66 24.47 -3.86
CA MET A 74 -10.05 25.03 -2.65
C MET A 74 -10.93 24.84 -1.41
N GLU A 75 -12.24 24.80 -1.55
CA GLU A 75 -13.17 24.52 -0.44
C GLU A 75 -13.02 23.11 0.11
N TYR A 76 -12.57 22.16 -0.73
CA TYR A 76 -12.39 20.73 -0.40
C TYR A 76 -10.90 20.36 -0.22
N ARG A 77 -10.06 21.33 0.15
CA ARG A 77 -8.61 21.12 0.29
C ARG A 77 -8.28 20.02 1.28
N PHE A 78 -9.00 19.97 2.40
CA PHE A 78 -8.80 18.96 3.42
C PHE A 78 -9.14 17.56 2.90
N GLU A 79 -10.26 17.43 2.21
CA GLU A 79 -10.73 16.19 1.60
C GLU A 79 -9.75 15.68 0.52
N PHE A 80 -9.18 16.59 -0.25
CA PHE A 80 -8.14 16.27 -1.23
C PHE A 80 -6.88 15.72 -0.59
N MET A 81 -6.41 16.34 0.48
CA MET A 81 -5.24 15.88 1.22
C MET A 81 -5.50 14.51 1.87
N LEU A 82 -6.70 14.30 2.40
CA LEU A 82 -7.09 13.04 3.00
C LEU A 82 -7.12 11.89 1.97
N ALA A 83 -7.70 12.15 0.79
CA ALA A 83 -7.70 11.20 -0.33
C ALA A 83 -6.28 10.87 -0.82
N GLY A 84 -5.42 11.89 -0.92
CA GLY A 84 -4.02 11.73 -1.27
C GLY A 84 -3.25 10.88 -0.25
N ALA A 85 -3.43 11.14 1.03
CA ALA A 85 -2.83 10.35 2.09
C ALA A 85 -3.28 8.87 2.05
N ALA A 86 -4.58 8.63 1.86
CA ALA A 86 -5.11 7.27 1.72
C ALA A 86 -4.49 6.53 0.53
N SER A 87 -4.25 7.23 -0.59
CA SER A 87 -3.59 6.66 -1.77
C SER A 87 -2.13 6.31 -1.53
N CYS A 88 -1.42 7.07 -0.70
CA CYS A 88 -0.06 6.74 -0.28
C CYS A 88 -0.02 5.41 0.51
N PHE A 89 -0.95 5.21 1.44
CA PHE A 89 -1.08 3.94 2.15
C PHE A 89 -1.46 2.78 1.22
N LEU A 90 -2.31 3.03 0.23
CA LEU A 90 -2.64 2.05 -0.80
C LEU A 90 -1.40 1.64 -1.62
N CYS A 91 -0.52 2.57 -1.98
CA CYS A 91 0.73 2.25 -2.67
C CYS A 91 1.62 1.32 -1.85
N ILE A 92 1.78 1.60 -0.56
CA ILE A 92 2.56 0.73 0.36
C ILE A 92 1.89 -0.64 0.49
N ALA A 93 0.57 -0.69 0.68
CA ALA A 93 -0.19 -1.94 0.74
C ALA A 93 -0.02 -2.78 -0.53
N THR A 94 0.03 -2.14 -1.72
CA THR A 94 0.25 -2.81 -3.01
C THR A 94 1.63 -3.47 -3.07
N VAL A 95 2.67 -2.88 -2.48
CA VAL A 95 3.99 -3.54 -2.39
C VAL A 95 3.89 -4.83 -1.60
N PHE A 96 3.33 -4.79 -0.39
CA PHE A 96 3.19 -5.99 0.44
C PHE A 96 2.31 -7.05 -0.23
N SER A 97 1.25 -6.63 -0.96
CA SER A 97 0.44 -7.55 -1.76
C SER A 97 1.27 -8.29 -2.80
N ASN A 98 2.09 -7.55 -3.56
CA ASN A 98 2.94 -8.14 -4.58
C ASN A 98 4.04 -9.04 -3.98
N LEU A 99 4.59 -8.68 -2.82
CA LEU A 99 5.53 -9.53 -2.09
C LEU A 99 4.90 -10.85 -1.67
N LEU A 100 3.65 -10.85 -1.16
CA LEU A 100 2.91 -12.06 -0.82
C LEU A 100 2.63 -12.93 -2.05
N ILE A 101 2.42 -12.33 -3.23
CA ILE A 101 2.28 -13.07 -4.51
C ILE A 101 3.60 -13.73 -4.89
N VAL A 102 4.73 -13.02 -4.77
CA VAL A 102 6.09 -13.55 -5.06
C VAL A 102 6.41 -14.74 -4.15
N ILE A 103 6.05 -14.65 -2.85
CA ILE A 103 6.25 -15.71 -1.86
C ILE A 103 5.25 -16.87 -2.03
N ARG A 104 4.29 -16.75 -2.97
CA ARG A 104 3.21 -17.72 -3.23
C ARG A 104 2.22 -17.97 -2.08
N ARG A 105 2.14 -17.07 -1.10
CA ARG A 105 1.19 -17.14 0.02
C ARG A 105 -0.16 -16.49 -0.32
N LYS A 106 -0.78 -16.93 -1.42
CA LYS A 106 -2.06 -16.37 -1.95
C LYS A 106 -3.22 -16.43 -0.96
N ARG A 107 -3.24 -17.43 -0.05
CA ARG A 107 -4.30 -17.57 0.96
C ARG A 107 -4.29 -16.39 1.95
N LEU A 108 -3.11 -16.00 2.43
CA LEU A 108 -2.97 -14.84 3.32
C LEU A 108 -3.43 -13.55 2.65
N LEU A 109 -3.07 -13.36 1.39
CA LEU A 109 -3.52 -12.22 0.58
C LEU A 109 -5.06 -12.17 0.51
N LEU A 110 -5.69 -13.29 0.16
CA LEU A 110 -7.16 -13.38 0.04
C LEU A 110 -7.85 -13.05 1.37
N ILE A 111 -7.39 -13.64 2.47
CA ILE A 111 -7.94 -13.40 3.81
C ILE A 111 -7.81 -11.92 4.19
N SER A 112 -6.66 -11.30 3.91
CA SER A 112 -6.40 -9.89 4.19
C SER A 112 -7.38 -8.97 3.45
N TYR A 113 -7.61 -9.23 2.16
CA TYR A 113 -8.57 -8.44 1.36
C TYR A 113 -10.02 -8.66 1.81
N ILE A 114 -10.43 -9.89 2.11
CA ILE A 114 -11.79 -10.19 2.60
C ILE A 114 -12.02 -9.50 3.95
N ALA A 115 -11.09 -9.63 4.89
CA ALA A 115 -11.20 -9.00 6.21
C ALA A 115 -11.31 -7.47 6.09
N THR A 116 -10.48 -6.85 5.24
CA THR A 116 -10.51 -5.41 5.00
C THR A 116 -11.80 -4.98 4.30
N ALA A 117 -12.32 -5.76 3.35
CA ALA A 117 -13.58 -5.45 2.66
C ALA A 117 -14.78 -5.50 3.62
N LEU A 118 -14.85 -6.50 4.51
CA LEU A 118 -15.89 -6.60 5.53
C LEU A 118 -15.81 -5.41 6.51
N PHE A 119 -14.61 -5.03 6.92
CA PHE A 119 -14.42 -3.84 7.76
C PHE A 119 -14.85 -2.56 7.03
N ALA A 120 -14.48 -2.40 5.76
CA ALA A 120 -14.85 -1.24 4.95
C ALA A 120 -16.37 -1.10 4.82
N LEU A 121 -17.08 -2.19 4.54
CA LEU A 121 -18.54 -2.20 4.47
C LEU A 121 -19.18 -1.75 5.79
N GLY A 122 -18.72 -2.29 6.91
CA GLY A 122 -19.27 -1.96 8.23
C GLY A 122 -18.95 -0.53 8.69
N SER A 123 -17.74 -0.03 8.42
CA SER A 123 -17.31 1.31 8.81
C SER A 123 -17.88 2.38 7.89
N SER A 124 -17.90 2.16 6.58
CA SER A 124 -18.31 3.15 5.58
C SER A 124 -19.73 3.66 5.82
N ILE A 125 -20.67 2.75 6.09
CA ILE A 125 -22.07 3.10 6.35
C ILE A 125 -22.18 4.07 7.54
N ARG A 126 -21.47 3.79 8.64
CA ARG A 126 -21.53 4.64 9.84
C ARG A 126 -20.90 6.00 9.66
N PHE A 127 -19.75 6.07 8.97
CA PHE A 127 -19.02 7.32 8.74
C PHE A 127 -19.74 8.22 7.71
N VAL A 128 -20.29 7.64 6.64
CA VAL A 128 -21.02 8.40 5.61
C VAL A 128 -22.29 9.00 6.17
N ILE A 129 -23.08 8.26 6.96
CA ILE A 129 -24.31 8.77 7.56
C ILE A 129 -24.02 9.95 8.51
N ARG A 130 -22.89 9.94 9.23
CA ARG A 130 -22.58 10.97 10.23
C ARG A 130 -21.92 12.22 9.66
N ALA A 131 -21.04 12.09 8.68
CA ALA A 131 -20.19 13.18 8.21
C ALA A 131 -20.15 13.34 6.68
N GLY A 132 -21.07 12.69 5.94
CA GLY A 132 -21.18 12.84 4.49
C GLY A 132 -19.88 12.49 3.75
N LEU A 133 -19.41 13.42 2.89
CA LEU A 133 -18.22 13.23 2.06
C LEU A 133 -16.93 13.08 2.89
N SER A 134 -16.75 13.92 3.89
CA SER A 134 -15.58 13.84 4.79
C SER A 134 -15.56 12.52 5.54
N GLY A 135 -16.73 12.00 5.97
CA GLY A 135 -16.86 10.70 6.60
C GLY A 135 -16.47 9.55 5.69
N ALA A 136 -16.84 9.60 4.41
CA ALA A 136 -16.43 8.61 3.41
C ALA A 136 -14.90 8.56 3.25
N LEU A 137 -14.25 9.71 3.19
CA LEU A 137 -12.79 9.81 3.04
C LEU A 137 -12.03 9.35 4.30
N TRP A 138 -12.55 9.64 5.49
CA TRP A 138 -12.01 9.08 6.73
C TRP A 138 -12.12 7.56 6.78
N SER A 139 -13.30 7.00 6.39
CA SER A 139 -13.47 5.55 6.30
C SER A 139 -12.48 4.94 5.28
N TYR A 140 -12.28 5.60 4.15
CA TYR A 140 -11.32 5.17 3.13
C TYR A 140 -9.87 5.17 3.68
N LEU A 141 -9.44 6.24 4.34
CA LEU A 141 -8.12 6.33 4.95
C LEU A 141 -7.88 5.22 5.97
N ILE A 142 -8.83 5.03 6.90
CA ILE A 142 -8.73 4.01 7.95
C ILE A 142 -8.65 2.61 7.32
N THR A 143 -9.46 2.36 6.29
CA THR A 143 -9.45 1.09 5.55
C THR A 143 -8.10 0.82 4.87
N MET A 144 -7.47 1.84 4.27
CA MET A 144 -6.16 1.69 3.62
C MET A 144 -5.03 1.46 4.62
N ILE A 145 -5.07 2.13 5.78
CA ILE A 145 -4.14 1.89 6.89
C ILE A 145 -4.30 0.45 7.41
N LEU A 146 -5.54 0.01 7.63
CA LEU A 146 -5.82 -1.34 8.08
C LEU A 146 -5.31 -2.40 7.09
N LEU A 147 -5.58 -2.21 5.80
CA LEU A 147 -5.09 -3.09 4.74
C LEU A 147 -3.56 -3.17 4.76
N MET A 148 -2.88 -2.02 4.84
CA MET A 148 -1.42 -1.97 4.93
C MET A 148 -0.89 -2.75 6.13
N ILE A 149 -1.48 -2.57 7.31
CA ILE A 149 -1.06 -3.26 8.55
C ILE A 149 -1.25 -4.77 8.42
N ILE A 150 -2.41 -5.22 7.95
CA ILE A 150 -2.72 -6.66 7.80
C ILE A 150 -1.76 -7.32 6.80
N LEU A 151 -1.48 -6.66 5.67
CA LEU A 151 -0.58 -7.19 4.66
C LEU A 151 0.88 -7.20 5.13
N ALA A 152 1.34 -6.15 5.82
CA ALA A 152 2.67 -6.10 6.41
C ALA A 152 2.86 -7.19 7.48
N PHE A 153 1.85 -7.40 8.33
CA PHE A 153 1.87 -8.47 9.32
C PHE A 153 1.87 -9.86 8.67
N GLY A 154 1.02 -10.06 7.64
CA GLY A 154 0.99 -11.30 6.86
C GLY A 154 2.33 -11.62 6.20
N PHE A 155 3.02 -10.60 5.67
CA PHE A 155 4.36 -10.74 5.12
C PHE A 155 5.38 -11.13 6.21
N ALA A 156 5.36 -10.45 7.36
CA ALA A 156 6.27 -10.74 8.47
C ALA A 156 6.10 -12.17 9.02
N MET A 157 4.85 -12.65 9.12
CA MET A 157 4.58 -14.04 9.52
C MET A 157 5.11 -15.04 8.48
N ALA A 158 4.90 -14.77 7.18
CA ALA A 158 5.37 -15.64 6.11
C ALA A 158 6.91 -15.72 6.04
N ASP A 159 7.59 -14.62 6.38
CA ASP A 159 9.07 -14.59 6.43
C ASP A 159 9.62 -15.36 7.63
N ARG A 160 8.97 -15.29 8.79
CA ARG A 160 9.36 -16.06 9.99
C ARG A 160 9.24 -17.56 9.79
N SER A 161 8.09 -18.04 9.30
CA SER A 161 7.88 -19.47 9.05
C SER A 161 8.95 -20.07 8.14
N ARG A 162 9.44 -19.29 7.17
CA ARG A 162 10.49 -19.76 6.26
C ARG A 162 11.87 -19.85 6.93
N LYS A 163 12.15 -19.00 7.91
CA LYS A 163 13.42 -19.06 8.65
C LYS A 163 13.47 -20.31 9.51
N GLU A 164 12.37 -20.62 10.19
CA GLU A 164 12.22 -21.84 11.00
C GLU A 164 12.39 -23.11 10.15
N ASP A 165 11.71 -23.21 9.00
CA ASP A 165 11.85 -24.35 8.06
C ASP A 165 13.28 -24.56 7.56
N ARG A 166 14.10 -23.50 7.50
CA ARG A 166 15.51 -23.59 7.08
C ARG A 166 16.46 -24.03 8.19
N GLU A 167 16.19 -23.60 9.41
CA GLU A 167 16.99 -23.99 10.59
C GLU A 167 16.79 -25.48 10.87
N ASP A 168 15.53 -25.95 10.87
CA ASP A 168 15.18 -27.36 11.05
C ASP A 168 15.77 -28.26 9.93
N GLY A 169 15.73 -27.80 8.67
CA GLY A 169 16.31 -28.53 7.54
C GLY A 169 17.84 -28.57 7.53
N SER A 170 18.50 -27.61 8.20
CA SER A 170 19.95 -27.58 8.35
C SER A 170 20.45 -28.55 9.43
N GLU A 171 19.68 -28.76 10.50
CA GLU A 171 19.99 -29.69 11.57
C GLU A 171 19.77 -31.14 11.13
N ALA A 172 18.71 -31.42 10.37
CA ALA A 172 18.41 -32.78 9.86
C ALA A 172 19.39 -33.28 8.76
N GLY A 173 20.17 -32.39 8.16
CA GLY A 173 21.20 -32.74 7.16
C GLY A 173 22.61 -32.87 7.73
N ALA A 174 22.80 -32.68 9.03
CA ALA A 174 24.09 -32.76 9.72
C ALA A 174 24.27 -34.06 10.52
N GLU A 175 23.23 -34.91 10.58
CA GLU A 175 23.31 -36.30 11.10
C GLU A 175 23.53 -37.29 9.93
#